data_f14801d1341f1ebabd5163c0041c0ea0
#
_entry.id   f14801d1341f1ebabd5163c0041c0ea0
#
_cell.length_a   1.000
_cell.length_b   1.000
_cell.length_c   1.000
_cell.angle_alpha   90.00
_cell.angle_beta   90.00
_cell.angle_gamma   90.00
#
_symmetry.space_group_name_H-M   'P 1'
#
loop_
_entity.id
_entity.type
_entity.pdbx_description
1 polymer ?
#
loop_
_entity_poly.entity_id
_entity_poly.type
_entity_poly.pdbx_seq_one_letter_code
_entity_poly.pdbx_strand_id
1 'polypeptide(L)'
;MSSLVKEDLQKKLFQPLGQSLRKFIEIECSAHDRFYLCAAVTKGGEVEISMVKHFRIDLDEKYEMAEKWFLKDLEMIDGKEADTDNPYFDMHFEKVYSWEAYSCASKYAFARTLNKLNYMYLKKDLKIVNFDITYIHDDSLWSSNNGDCLVLMKICFYASNLLCLSLCPMP
;
A
#
# COMPACT_ATOMS: atom_id res chain seq x y z
N MET A 1 10.90 6.32 8.55
CA MET A 1 9.73 6.90 9.18
C MET A 1 8.71 5.87 9.53
N SER A 2 8.71 4.95 8.76
CA SER A 2 7.61 4.04 8.75
C SER A 2 7.62 3.03 9.89
N SER A 3 8.80 2.62 10.40
CA SER A 3 8.80 1.56 11.40
C SER A 3 8.16 1.99 12.72
N LEU A 4 8.42 3.22 13.14
CA LEU A 4 7.81 3.73 14.38
C LEU A 4 6.31 3.91 14.22
N VAL A 5 5.87 4.42 13.08
CA VAL A 5 4.45 4.60 12.81
C VAL A 5 3.77 3.25 12.71
N LYS A 6 4.41 2.29 12.06
CA LYS A 6 3.84 0.95 11.93
C LYS A 6 3.65 0.29 13.28
N GLU A 7 4.65 0.39 14.15
CA GLU A 7 4.55 -0.17 15.49
C GLU A 7 3.45 0.49 16.29
N ASP A 8 3.36 1.81 16.16
CA ASP A 8 2.36 2.57 16.89
C ASP A 8 0.94 2.23 16.43
N LEU A 9 0.75 2.16 15.11
CA LEU A 9 -0.52 1.72 14.52
C LEU A 9 -0.88 0.33 14.98
N GLN A 10 0.07 -0.60 14.93
CA GLN A 10 -0.18 -1.97 15.35
C GLN A 10 -0.62 -2.02 16.80
N LYS A 11 0.11 -1.32 17.65
CA LYS A 11 -0.13 -1.38 19.08
C LYS A 11 -1.42 -0.70 19.48
N LYS A 12 -1.70 0.48 18.90
CA LYS A 12 -2.82 1.30 19.35
C LYS A 12 -4.13 0.98 18.67
N LEU A 13 -4.07 0.55 17.40
CA LEU A 13 -5.29 0.36 16.62
C LEU A 13 -5.58 -1.09 16.29
N PHE A 14 -4.60 -1.83 15.78
CA PHE A 14 -4.86 -3.16 15.24
C PHE A 14 -4.77 -4.27 16.28
N GLN A 15 -3.83 -4.17 17.20
CA GLN A 15 -3.69 -5.18 18.24
C GLN A 15 -4.94 -5.30 19.11
N PRO A 16 -5.58 -4.20 19.54
CA PRO A 16 -6.82 -4.32 20.30
C PRO A 16 -7.94 -5.01 19.52
N LEU A 17 -7.89 -4.94 18.20
CA LEU A 17 -8.88 -5.62 17.35
C LEU A 17 -8.48 -7.05 17.02
N GLY A 18 -7.35 -7.51 17.51
CA GLY A 18 -6.87 -8.85 17.22
C GLY A 18 -6.33 -9.00 15.81
N GLN A 19 -5.81 -7.93 15.24
CA GLN A 19 -5.34 -7.91 13.85
C GLN A 19 -3.85 -7.67 13.77
N SER A 20 -3.25 -8.15 12.69
CA SER A 20 -1.84 -7.95 12.40
C SER A 20 -1.71 -7.02 11.20
N LEU A 21 -1.15 -5.86 11.42
CA LEU A 21 -0.93 -4.89 10.34
C LEU A 21 0.21 -5.38 9.44
N ARG A 22 -0.07 -5.54 8.17
CA ARG A 22 0.91 -6.06 7.21
C ARG A 22 1.56 -4.96 6.39
N LYS A 23 0.80 -3.92 6.06
CA LYS A 23 1.32 -2.82 5.27
C LYS A 23 0.48 -1.59 5.51
N PHE A 24 1.14 -0.44 5.53
CA PHE A 24 0.42 0.82 5.47
C PHE A 24 1.15 1.77 4.53
N ILE A 25 0.41 2.63 3.90
CA ILE A 25 0.96 3.73 3.11
C ILE A 25 0.24 5.01 3.49
N GLU A 26 0.95 6.11 3.38
CA GLU A 26 0.34 7.42 3.56
C GLU A 26 -0.36 7.81 2.26
N ILE A 27 -1.56 8.36 2.39
CA ILE A 27 -2.32 8.86 1.24
C ILE A 27 -2.54 10.35 1.40
N GLU A 28 -2.57 11.04 0.28
CA GLU A 28 -2.84 12.47 0.27
C GLU A 28 -4.32 12.72 0.46
N CYS A 29 -4.61 13.72 1.23
CA CYS A 29 -5.99 14.10 1.48
C CYS A 29 -6.05 15.61 1.67
N SER A 30 -7.14 16.21 1.26
CA SER A 30 -7.30 17.67 1.36
C SER A 30 -7.46 18.16 2.80
N ALA A 31 -7.69 17.24 3.72
CA ALA A 31 -7.81 17.57 5.13
C ALA A 31 -6.44 17.86 5.75
N HIS A 32 -6.43 18.52 6.88
CA HIS A 32 -5.19 18.82 7.58
C HIS A 32 -4.59 17.60 8.28
N ASP A 33 -5.39 16.57 8.49
CA ASP A 33 -4.95 15.39 9.20
C ASP A 33 -4.26 14.44 8.23
N ARG A 34 -3.45 13.56 8.78
CA ARG A 34 -2.82 12.50 7.99
C ARG A 34 -3.76 11.31 7.87
N PHE A 35 -3.69 10.68 6.71
CA PHE A 35 -4.47 9.47 6.46
C PHE A 35 -3.56 8.38 5.92
N TYR A 36 -3.89 7.16 6.30
CA TYR A 36 -3.17 5.97 5.83
C TYR A 36 -4.14 4.97 5.26
N LEU A 37 -3.70 4.25 4.23
CA LEU A 37 -4.36 3.01 3.83
C LEU A 37 -3.59 1.87 4.46
N CYS A 38 -4.31 0.99 5.12
CA CYS A 38 -3.73 -0.11 5.86
C CYS A 38 -4.28 -1.44 5.38
N ALA A 39 -3.43 -2.45 5.35
CA ALA A 39 -3.84 -3.83 5.09
C ALA A 39 -3.48 -4.66 6.32
N ALA A 40 -4.47 -5.31 6.89
CA ALA A 40 -4.30 -6.08 8.12
C ALA A 40 -4.99 -7.43 8.00
N VAL A 41 -4.52 -8.40 8.77
CA VAL A 41 -5.06 -9.76 8.75
C VAL A 41 -5.59 -10.08 10.13
N THR A 42 -6.82 -10.59 10.17
CA THR A 42 -7.43 -11.03 11.43
C THR A 42 -6.88 -12.39 11.83
N LYS A 43 -7.17 -12.79 13.06
CA LYS A 43 -6.76 -14.11 13.53
C LYS A 43 -7.38 -15.24 12.71
N GLY A 44 -8.55 -14.99 12.14
CA GLY A 44 -9.22 -15.97 11.30
C GLY A 44 -8.70 -16.00 9.85
N GLY A 45 -7.74 -15.18 9.53
CA GLY A 45 -7.17 -15.14 8.17
C GLY A 45 -7.93 -14.26 7.20
N GLU A 46 -8.81 -13.41 7.68
CA GLU A 46 -9.52 -12.46 6.85
C GLU A 46 -8.65 -11.21 6.66
N VAL A 47 -8.57 -10.72 5.43
CA VAL A 47 -7.75 -9.56 5.11
C VAL A 47 -8.64 -8.34 5.01
N GLU A 48 -8.33 -7.31 5.78
CA GLU A 48 -9.08 -6.07 5.80
C GLU A 48 -8.22 -4.92 5.29
N ILE A 49 -8.84 -4.05 4.53
CA ILE A 49 -8.22 -2.82 4.06
C ILE A 49 -8.96 -1.69 4.77
N SER A 50 -8.22 -0.77 5.36
CA SER A 50 -8.86 0.31 6.11
C SER A 50 -8.21 1.63 5.80
N MET A 51 -9.01 2.70 5.91
CA MET A 51 -8.52 4.07 5.88
C MET A 51 -8.46 4.56 7.30
N VAL A 52 -7.29 4.99 7.74
CA VAL A 52 -7.02 5.35 9.11
C VAL A 52 -6.63 6.82 9.16
N LYS A 53 -7.29 7.56 10.04
CA LYS A 53 -6.97 8.95 10.31
C LYS A 53 -5.98 9.01 11.47
N HIS A 54 -4.94 9.80 11.29
CA HIS A 54 -3.90 10.00 12.29
C HIS A 54 -3.98 11.46 12.76
N PHE A 55 -4.15 11.66 14.03
CA PHE A 55 -4.27 12.99 14.58
C PHE A 55 -3.63 13.01 15.97
N ARG A 56 -3.53 14.21 16.55
CA ARG A 56 -2.88 14.37 17.83
C ARG A 56 -3.81 15.11 18.77
N ILE A 57 -3.92 14.58 19.98
CA ILE A 57 -4.61 15.28 21.08
C ILE A 57 -3.53 15.53 22.12
N ASP A 58 -3.28 16.81 22.37
CA ASP A 58 -2.16 17.24 23.18
C ASP A 58 -0.87 16.72 22.57
N LEU A 59 -0.09 15.91 23.24
CA LEU A 59 1.13 15.32 22.69
C LEU A 59 0.97 13.85 22.37
N ASP A 60 -0.26 13.39 22.38
CA ASP A 60 -0.55 11.96 22.24
C ASP A 60 -1.03 11.65 20.83
N GLU A 61 -0.39 10.70 20.17
CA GLU A 61 -0.76 10.29 18.81
C GLU A 61 -1.98 9.40 18.87
N LYS A 62 -2.98 9.74 18.07
CA LYS A 62 -4.25 9.02 18.03
C LYS A 62 -4.53 8.53 16.63
N TYR A 63 -5.19 7.39 16.53
CA TYR A 63 -5.55 6.79 15.26
C TYR A 63 -7.02 6.38 15.30
N GLU A 64 -7.72 6.65 14.21
CA GLU A 64 -9.13 6.34 14.11
C GLU A 64 -9.40 5.68 12.77
N MET A 65 -10.11 4.55 12.80
CA MET A 65 -10.48 3.86 11.56
C MET A 65 -11.65 4.58 10.93
N ALA A 66 -11.39 5.23 9.79
CA ALA A 66 -12.41 6.03 9.12
C ALA A 66 -13.31 5.16 8.24
N GLU A 67 -12.73 4.22 7.51
CA GLU A 67 -13.47 3.30 6.65
C GLU A 67 -12.76 1.97 6.59
N LYS A 68 -13.53 0.93 6.25
CA LYS A 68 -12.99 -0.42 6.19
C LYS A 68 -13.63 -1.20 5.04
N TRP A 69 -12.83 -2.00 4.38
CA TRP A 69 -13.25 -2.90 3.30
C TRP A 69 -12.60 -4.26 3.51
N PHE A 70 -13.11 -5.27 2.83
CA PHE A 70 -12.51 -6.60 2.87
C PHE A 70 -11.83 -6.87 1.54
N LEU A 71 -10.65 -7.48 1.60
CA LEU A 71 -9.93 -7.83 0.38
C LEU A 71 -10.76 -8.77 -0.51
N LYS A 72 -11.58 -9.61 0.10
CA LYS A 72 -12.44 -10.53 -0.67
C LYS A 72 -13.40 -9.79 -1.59
N ASP A 73 -13.73 -8.55 -1.27
CA ASP A 73 -14.66 -7.75 -2.06
C ASP A 73 -13.95 -6.87 -3.08
N LEU A 74 -12.63 -6.84 -3.07
CA LEU A 74 -11.86 -6.04 -4.02
C LEU A 74 -11.75 -6.80 -5.33
N GLU A 75 -12.22 -6.19 -6.42
CA GLU A 75 -12.22 -6.83 -7.72
C GLU A 75 -11.04 -6.42 -8.57
N MET A 76 -10.60 -5.17 -8.45
CA MET A 76 -9.55 -4.65 -9.30
C MET A 76 -8.81 -3.51 -8.63
N ILE A 77 -7.52 -3.44 -8.86
CA ILE A 77 -6.70 -2.29 -8.53
C ILE A 77 -6.22 -1.70 -9.85
N ASP A 78 -6.54 -0.44 -10.09
CA ASP A 78 -6.21 0.25 -11.33
C ASP A 78 -5.18 1.33 -11.04
N GLY A 79 -3.97 1.15 -11.58
CA GLY A 79 -2.87 2.10 -11.38
C GLY A 79 -2.92 3.31 -12.29
N LYS A 80 -3.93 3.39 -13.14
CA LYS A 80 -4.15 4.48 -14.08
C LYS A 80 -3.19 4.48 -15.25
N GLU A 81 -1.90 4.58 -14.99
CA GLU A 81 -0.88 4.56 -16.03
C GLU A 81 0.33 3.80 -15.53
N ALA A 82 0.79 2.87 -16.35
CA ALA A 82 1.94 2.04 -15.99
C ALA A 82 3.27 2.70 -16.30
N ASP A 83 3.28 3.64 -17.24
CA ASP A 83 4.53 4.13 -17.82
C ASP A 83 5.02 5.44 -17.22
N THR A 84 4.28 6.01 -16.27
CA THR A 84 4.63 7.30 -15.68
C THR A 84 4.74 7.19 -14.17
N ASP A 85 5.45 8.14 -13.59
CA ASP A 85 5.53 8.29 -12.14
C ASP A 85 4.23 8.87 -11.64
N ASN A 86 3.29 8.00 -11.37
CA ASN A 86 1.90 8.35 -11.12
C ASN A 86 1.48 7.82 -9.75
N PRO A 87 1.16 8.69 -8.78
CA PRO A 87 0.75 8.24 -7.45
C PRO A 87 -0.72 7.89 -7.35
N TYR A 88 -1.49 8.06 -8.42
CA TYR A 88 -2.93 7.85 -8.37
C TYR A 88 -3.28 6.41 -8.68
N PHE A 89 -4.29 5.89 -8.00
CA PHE A 89 -4.81 4.57 -8.27
C PHE A 89 -6.24 4.46 -7.76
N ASP A 90 -6.97 3.53 -8.36
CA ASP A 90 -8.34 3.23 -7.95
C ASP A 90 -8.42 1.83 -7.40
N MET A 91 -9.29 1.64 -6.43
CA MET A 91 -9.67 0.31 -5.96
C MET A 91 -11.15 0.11 -6.24
N HIS A 92 -11.44 -0.97 -6.95
CA HIS A 92 -12.80 -1.28 -7.38
C HIS A 92 -13.39 -2.34 -6.45
N PHE A 93 -14.23 -1.90 -5.57
CA PHE A 93 -15.12 -2.74 -4.78
C PHE A 93 -16.49 -2.70 -5.46
N GLU A 94 -17.55 -2.71 -4.70
CA GLU A 94 -18.87 -2.41 -5.26
C GLU A 94 -18.89 -1.00 -5.84
N LYS A 95 -18.17 -0.10 -5.18
CA LYS A 95 -17.91 1.26 -5.66
C LYS A 95 -16.45 1.41 -6.00
N VAL A 96 -16.14 2.45 -6.76
CA VAL A 96 -14.75 2.78 -7.08
C VAL A 96 -14.27 3.85 -6.11
N TYR A 97 -13.14 3.59 -5.49
CA TYR A 97 -12.50 4.53 -4.57
C TYR A 97 -11.17 4.96 -5.17
N SER A 98 -10.98 6.26 -5.29
CA SER A 98 -9.79 6.84 -5.91
C SER A 98 -8.86 7.38 -4.85
N TRP A 99 -7.58 7.08 -4.99
CA TRP A 99 -6.57 7.42 -4.01
C TRP A 99 -5.39 8.10 -4.65
N GLU A 100 -4.72 8.92 -3.86
CA GLU A 100 -3.42 9.45 -4.22
C GLU A 100 -2.43 9.02 -3.14
N ALA A 101 -1.50 8.15 -3.50
CA ALA A 101 -0.48 7.70 -2.56
C ALA A 101 0.56 8.81 -2.36
N TYR A 102 1.27 8.74 -1.26
CA TYR A 102 2.34 9.68 -1.00
C TYR A 102 3.40 9.64 -2.11
N SER A 103 3.63 8.46 -2.68
CA SER A 103 4.61 8.30 -3.76
C SER A 103 4.20 7.13 -4.65
N CYS A 104 4.77 7.10 -5.84
CA CYS A 104 4.58 5.98 -6.75
C CYS A 104 5.11 4.68 -6.12
N ALA A 105 6.22 4.76 -5.42
CA ALA A 105 6.79 3.58 -4.77
C ALA A 105 5.85 3.01 -3.72
N SER A 106 5.21 3.86 -2.93
CA SER A 106 4.27 3.37 -1.91
C SER A 106 3.03 2.78 -2.55
N LYS A 107 2.55 3.36 -3.64
CA LYS A 107 1.44 2.81 -4.40
C LYS A 107 1.74 1.38 -4.86
N TYR A 108 2.91 1.18 -5.45
CA TYR A 108 3.33 -0.15 -5.91
C TYR A 108 3.50 -1.11 -4.73
N ALA A 109 4.08 -0.63 -3.64
CA ALA A 109 4.27 -1.47 -2.46
C ALA A 109 2.94 -1.95 -1.90
N PHE A 110 1.93 -1.08 -1.90
CA PHE A 110 0.62 -1.45 -1.38
C PHE A 110 -0.07 -2.47 -2.29
N ALA A 111 -0.06 -2.20 -3.60
CA ALA A 111 -0.67 -3.11 -4.57
C ALA A 111 0.01 -4.49 -4.51
N ARG A 112 1.31 -4.52 -4.41
CA ARG A 112 2.06 -5.76 -4.31
C ARG A 112 1.70 -6.53 -3.04
N THR A 113 1.56 -5.81 -1.93
CA THR A 113 1.18 -6.44 -0.67
C THR A 113 -0.22 -7.04 -0.78
N LEU A 114 -1.17 -6.32 -1.37
CA LEU A 114 -2.52 -6.84 -1.54
C LEU A 114 -2.52 -8.08 -2.44
N ASN A 115 -1.72 -8.06 -3.49
CA ASN A 115 -1.59 -9.21 -4.37
C ASN A 115 -1.05 -10.42 -3.61
N LYS A 116 -0.04 -10.20 -2.78
CA LYS A 116 0.56 -11.26 -1.98
C LYS A 116 -0.42 -11.80 -0.94
N LEU A 117 -1.15 -10.93 -0.28
CA LEU A 117 -2.14 -11.35 0.71
C LEU A 117 -3.28 -12.12 0.05
N ASN A 118 -3.68 -11.68 -1.15
CA ASN A 118 -4.68 -12.43 -1.89
C ASN A 118 -4.19 -13.84 -2.21
N TYR A 119 -2.94 -13.96 -2.62
CA TYR A 119 -2.37 -15.27 -2.92
C TYR A 119 -2.31 -16.14 -1.69
N MET A 120 -1.98 -15.57 -0.54
CA MET A 120 -1.81 -16.33 0.70
C MET A 120 -3.13 -16.73 1.34
N TYR A 121 -4.13 -15.87 1.30
CA TYR A 121 -5.34 -16.08 2.10
C TYR A 121 -6.60 -16.33 1.30
N LEU A 122 -6.71 -15.81 0.08
CA LEU A 122 -7.96 -15.90 -0.69
C LEU A 122 -7.82 -16.69 -1.98
N LYS A 123 -6.74 -16.46 -2.70
CA LYS A 123 -6.47 -17.10 -4.01
C LYS A 123 -7.58 -16.83 -5.01
N LYS A 124 -8.17 -15.65 -4.95
CA LYS A 124 -9.16 -15.26 -5.93
C LYS A 124 -8.49 -14.53 -7.09
N ASP A 125 -9.26 -14.31 -8.14
CA ASP A 125 -8.77 -13.59 -9.32
C ASP A 125 -8.86 -12.09 -9.05
N LEU A 126 -7.77 -11.51 -8.53
CA LEU A 126 -7.67 -10.08 -8.30
C LEU A 126 -6.99 -9.44 -9.49
N LYS A 127 -7.69 -8.56 -10.18
CA LYS A 127 -7.14 -7.89 -11.35
C LYS A 127 -6.32 -6.69 -10.92
N ILE A 128 -5.09 -6.64 -11.43
CA ILE A 128 -4.20 -5.51 -11.19
C ILE A 128 -3.82 -4.98 -12.56
N VAL A 129 -4.31 -3.79 -12.91
CA VAL A 129 -4.15 -3.23 -14.24
C VAL A 129 -3.46 -1.88 -14.17
N ASN A 130 -2.80 -1.52 -15.26
CA ASN A 130 -2.10 -0.24 -15.40
C ASN A 130 -1.01 -0.05 -14.35
N PHE A 131 -0.34 -1.14 -14.02
CA PHE A 131 0.89 -1.17 -13.26
C PHE A 131 1.95 -1.84 -14.13
N ASP A 132 3.20 -1.53 -13.86
CA ASP A 132 4.29 -2.31 -14.43
C ASP A 132 4.33 -3.63 -13.67
N ILE A 133 3.83 -4.69 -14.30
CA ILE A 133 3.65 -5.97 -13.63
C ILE A 133 4.96 -6.61 -13.18
N THR A 134 6.07 -6.19 -13.75
CA THR A 134 7.38 -6.67 -13.29
C THR A 134 7.56 -6.38 -11.80
N TYR A 135 7.12 -5.22 -11.37
CA TYR A 135 7.28 -4.80 -9.98
C TYR A 135 6.14 -5.24 -9.08
N ILE A 136 5.11 -5.81 -9.65
CA ILE A 136 4.01 -6.36 -8.86
C ILE A 136 4.24 -7.83 -8.53
N HIS A 137 4.71 -8.61 -9.50
CA HIS A 137 4.77 -10.07 -9.38
C HIS A 137 6.15 -10.62 -9.09
N ASP A 138 7.18 -9.80 -9.14
CA ASP A 138 8.54 -10.29 -8.94
C ASP A 138 8.90 -10.21 -7.46
N ASP A 139 8.47 -11.23 -6.72
CA ASP A 139 8.72 -11.29 -5.29
C ASP A 139 10.20 -11.44 -4.94
N SER A 140 10.98 -11.99 -5.84
CA SER A 140 12.40 -12.22 -5.56
C SER A 140 13.15 -10.91 -5.35
N LEU A 141 12.73 -9.84 -6.02
CA LEU A 141 13.36 -8.54 -5.85
C LEU A 141 13.03 -7.92 -4.50
N TRP A 142 11.94 -8.33 -3.89
CA TRP A 142 11.45 -7.71 -2.67
C TRP A 142 11.73 -8.54 -1.43
N SER A 143 12.06 -9.81 -1.60
CA SER A 143 12.35 -10.68 -0.46
C SER A 143 13.74 -10.41 0.11
N SER A 144 14.64 -9.87 -0.69
CA SER A 144 15.97 -9.51 -0.26
C SER A 144 15.93 -8.17 0.48
N ASN A 145 16.55 -8.12 1.64
CA ASN A 145 16.59 -6.88 2.41
C ASN A 145 17.27 -5.75 1.65
N ASN A 146 18.25 -6.09 0.86
CA ASN A 146 18.98 -5.09 0.11
C ASN A 146 18.31 -4.77 -1.20
N GLY A 147 17.50 -5.68 -1.70
CA GLY A 147 16.84 -5.51 -2.96
C GLY A 147 15.76 -4.45 -2.92
N ASP A 148 15.17 -4.23 -1.76
CA ASP A 148 14.09 -3.26 -1.64
C ASP A 148 14.51 -1.88 -2.09
N CYS A 149 15.62 -1.42 -1.58
CA CYS A 149 16.10 -0.08 -1.89
C CYS A 149 16.43 0.06 -3.36
N LEU A 150 17.08 -0.94 -3.91
CA LEU A 150 17.48 -0.91 -5.30
C LEU A 150 16.27 -0.91 -6.23
N VAL A 151 15.29 -1.73 -5.91
CA VAL A 151 14.09 -1.81 -6.73
C VAL A 151 13.32 -0.50 -6.68
N LEU A 152 13.22 0.11 -5.50
CA LEU A 152 12.57 1.40 -5.38
C LEU A 152 13.25 2.47 -6.21
N MET A 153 14.56 2.44 -6.24
CA MET A 153 15.31 3.39 -7.08
C MET A 153 15.01 3.17 -8.55
N LYS A 154 14.94 1.94 -8.99
CA LYS A 154 14.60 1.64 -10.38
C LYS A 154 13.22 2.12 -10.73
N ILE A 155 12.25 1.92 -9.86
CA ILE A 155 10.90 2.41 -10.10
C ILE A 155 10.90 3.92 -10.24
N CYS A 156 11.59 4.61 -9.36
CA CYS A 156 11.61 6.07 -9.40
C CYS A 156 12.28 6.58 -10.67
N PHE A 157 13.41 6.02 -11.02
CA PHE A 157 14.11 6.45 -12.22
C PHE A 157 13.35 6.12 -13.48
N TYR A 158 12.79 4.94 -13.51
CA TYR A 158 12.02 4.51 -14.66
C TYR A 158 10.82 5.42 -14.87
N ALA A 159 10.14 5.71 -13.79
CA ALA A 159 8.98 6.56 -13.87
C ALA A 159 9.34 8.00 -14.21
N SER A 160 10.46 8.44 -13.68
CA SER A 160 10.88 9.79 -13.98
C SER A 160 11.27 9.97 -15.40
N ASN A 161 11.56 8.96 -15.87
CA ASN A 161 11.85 8.97 -17.14
C ASN A 161 10.96 8.49 -17.87
N LEU A 162 10.82 7.87 -17.19
CA LEU A 162 10.67 7.39 -16.70
C LEU A 162 11.48 7.64 -16.06
N LEU A 163 11.83 8.00 -15.29
CA LEU A 163 12.55 8.15 -14.62
C LEU A 163 13.49 7.81 -14.44
N CYS A 164 13.79 7.84 -14.15
CA CYS A 164 14.75 7.53 -14.00
C CYS A 164 15.14 6.56 -14.02
N LEU A 165 15.24 5.95 -14.20
CA LEU A 165 15.50 5.09 -13.87
C LEU A 165 16.39 4.78 -13.88
N SER A 166 16.72 5.02 -13.96
CA SER A 166 17.34 4.44 -13.66
C SER A 166 18.12 4.39 -13.00
N LEU A 167 18.25 4.84 -12.19
CA LEU A 167 18.91 4.84 -11.50
C LEU A 167 19.40 4.08 -10.98
N CYS A 168 19.21 3.84 -10.86
CA CYS A 168 19.84 3.14 -10.33
C CYS A 168 20.33 2.44 -10.88
N PRO A 169 20.66 2.32 -11.02
CA PRO A 169 20.93 1.50 -11.79
C PRO A 169 20.81 0.36 -11.65
N MET A 170 20.63 0.06 -11.60
CA MET A 170 20.50 -0.86 -11.44
C MET A 170 20.91 -1.41 -11.88
N PRO A 171 21.13 -1.51 -11.74
CA PRO A 171 21.56 -2.24 -12.50
C PRO A 171 20.99 -3.12 -12.67
#